data_07429107cb69ecf20cb2b5ed94d7e56c
#
_entry.id   07429107cb69ecf20cb2b5ed94d7e56c
#
_cell.length_a   1.000
_cell.length_b   1.000
_cell.length_c   1.000
_cell.angle_alpha   90.00
_cell.angle_beta   90.00
_cell.angle_gamma   90.00
#
_symmetry.space_group_name_H-M   'P 1'
#
loop_
_entity.id
_entity.type
_entity.pdbx_description
1 polymer ?
#
loop_
_entity_poly.entity_id
_entity_poly.type
_entity_poly.pdbx_seq_one_letter_code
_entity_poly.pdbx_strand_id
1 'polypeptide(L)'
;DDNVVYLSIDKVKTRITDSFPDKSMSELLEAEYNILRNHRQQSISKHIIKALDNSKERLEVILDKLKEIEYRVAVIRSNEPQFPYTSGPRDYQIQAFENWKANKQKGLFAMATGTGKTITSLNCLLEIYKRLGYYKALILVPTITLVDQWEKECAKFNFTNVIKVCSKYSGWQTSLANIRMLELSNPDNKQSYVIISTYASFIRPANFIELNQFPKNKLLFIADEAHNMGAG
;
A
#
# COMPACT_ATOMS: atom_id res chain seq x y z
N ASP A 1 28.65 22.00 13.46
CA ASP A 1 27.38 22.68 13.09
C ASP A 1 26.20 21.82 13.58
N ASP A 2 25.99 21.88 14.92
CA ASP A 2 25.04 20.98 15.61
C ASP A 2 23.59 21.48 15.65
N ASN A 3 23.19 22.37 14.71
CA ASN A 3 21.86 23.00 14.70
C ASN A 3 21.03 22.74 13.43
N VAL A 4 21.30 21.68 12.68
CA VAL A 4 20.44 21.30 11.57
C VAL A 4 19.33 20.39 12.06
N VAL A 5 18.14 20.96 12.27
CA VAL A 5 16.94 20.20 12.61
C VAL A 5 16.31 19.68 11.31
N TYR A 6 16.45 18.40 11.05
CA TYR A 6 15.73 17.74 9.97
C TYR A 6 14.24 17.61 10.34
N LEU A 7 13.41 18.49 9.80
CA LEU A 7 11.97 18.39 9.90
C LEU A 7 11.43 17.61 8.69
N SER A 8 10.51 16.66 8.90
CA SER A 8 9.77 16.09 7.79
C SER A 8 8.92 17.18 7.12
N ILE A 9 8.69 17.06 5.81
CA ILE A 9 7.85 18.00 5.05
C ILE A 9 6.49 18.17 5.71
N ASP A 10 5.91 17.08 6.23
CA ASP A 10 4.62 17.11 6.94
C ASP A 10 4.69 17.95 8.22
N LYS A 11 5.77 17.86 9.00
CA LYS A 11 5.95 18.71 10.19
C LYS A 11 6.11 20.20 9.84
N VAL A 12 6.77 20.51 8.73
CA VAL A 12 6.89 21.88 8.25
C VAL A 12 5.52 22.38 7.79
N LYS A 13 4.78 21.62 6.99
CA LYS A 13 3.42 21.95 6.56
C LYS A 13 2.50 22.16 7.77
N THR A 14 2.49 21.22 8.73
CA THR A 14 1.68 21.32 9.95
C THR A 14 1.99 22.60 10.71
N ARG A 15 3.26 22.92 10.94
CA ARG A 15 3.62 24.16 11.65
C ARG A 15 3.15 25.42 10.93
N ILE A 16 3.23 25.45 9.59
CA ILE A 16 2.78 26.60 8.81
C ILE A 16 1.25 26.68 8.82
N THR A 17 0.55 25.59 8.60
CA THR A 17 -0.93 25.55 8.64
C THR A 17 -1.50 25.81 10.04
N ASP A 18 -0.86 25.33 11.10
CA ASP A 18 -1.27 25.63 12.48
C ASP A 18 -1.09 27.11 12.82
N SER A 19 -0.07 27.76 12.26
CA SER A 19 0.15 29.19 12.46
C SER A 19 -0.85 30.07 11.65
N PHE A 20 -1.40 29.51 10.55
CA PHE A 20 -2.33 30.21 9.64
C PHE A 20 -3.43 29.24 9.15
N PRO A 21 -4.35 28.84 10.03
CA PRO A 21 -5.30 27.75 9.76
C PRO A 21 -6.25 28.03 8.58
N ASP A 22 -6.49 29.30 8.27
CA ASP A 22 -7.43 29.73 7.23
C ASP A 22 -6.78 30.01 5.88
N LYS A 23 -5.48 29.71 5.68
CA LYS A 23 -4.75 30.05 4.46
C LYS A 23 -4.05 28.83 3.86
N SER A 24 -4.16 28.68 2.55
CA SER A 24 -3.34 27.73 1.81
C SER A 24 -1.87 28.15 1.75
N MET A 25 -0.96 27.21 1.52
CA MET A 25 0.48 27.50 1.34
C MET A 25 0.73 28.51 0.22
N SER A 26 -0.07 28.46 -0.86
CA SER A 26 -0.01 29.37 -1.98
C SER A 26 -0.35 30.80 -1.57
N GLU A 27 -1.41 30.97 -0.77
CA GLU A 27 -1.83 32.29 -0.26
C GLU A 27 -0.82 32.89 0.73
N LEU A 28 -0.16 32.05 1.53
CA LEU A 28 0.90 32.50 2.44
C LEU A 28 2.12 32.99 1.69
N LEU A 29 2.55 32.28 0.63
CA LEU A 29 3.67 32.71 -0.21
C LEU A 29 3.33 33.98 -1.01
N GLU A 30 2.10 34.12 -1.44
CA GLU A 30 1.63 35.33 -2.13
C GLU A 30 1.54 36.52 -1.18
N ALA A 31 1.08 36.32 0.05
CA ALA A 31 1.07 37.35 1.08
C ALA A 31 2.51 37.81 1.42
N GLU A 32 3.45 36.88 1.60
CA GLU A 32 4.86 37.21 1.84
C GLU A 32 5.47 37.98 0.67
N TYR A 33 5.19 37.56 -0.57
CA TYR A 33 5.61 38.26 -1.76
C TYR A 33 5.06 39.70 -1.81
N ASN A 34 3.78 39.91 -1.45
CA ASN A 34 3.17 41.23 -1.43
C ASN A 34 3.78 42.14 -0.36
N ILE A 35 4.13 41.59 0.81
CA ILE A 35 4.86 42.31 1.85
C ILE A 35 6.24 42.75 1.32
N LEU A 36 6.99 41.83 0.73
CA LEU A 36 8.30 42.14 0.13
C LEU A 36 8.19 43.16 -0.99
N ARG A 37 7.16 43.08 -1.82
CA ARG A 37 6.88 44.07 -2.89
C ARG A 37 6.54 45.46 -2.35
N ASN A 38 5.75 45.53 -1.28
CA ASN A 38 5.42 46.82 -0.63
C ASN A 38 6.65 47.45 0.01
N HIS A 39 7.52 46.65 0.67
CA HIS A 39 8.83 47.12 1.15
C HIS A 39 9.71 47.64 -0.01
N ARG A 40 9.65 46.99 -1.17
CA ARG A 40 10.35 47.46 -2.37
C ARG A 40 9.91 48.83 -2.82
N GLN A 41 8.60 49.12 -2.78
CA GLN A 41 8.07 50.45 -3.14
C GLN A 41 8.46 51.54 -2.16
N GLN A 42 8.74 51.18 -0.90
CA GLN A 42 9.16 52.13 0.15
C GLN A 42 10.67 52.26 0.28
N SER A 43 11.45 51.43 -0.38
CA SER A 43 12.87 51.23 -0.11
C SER A 43 13.80 51.85 -1.15
N ILE A 44 14.77 52.38 -0.70
CA ILE A 44 15.70 53.45 -0.99
C ILE A 44 16.97 53.00 -1.75
N SER A 45 17.29 51.71 -1.95
CA SER A 45 18.52 51.31 -2.61
C SER A 45 18.39 50.16 -3.62
N LYS A 46 19.13 50.23 -4.75
CA LYS A 46 19.23 49.19 -5.78
C LYS A 46 19.65 47.83 -5.23
N HIS A 47 20.41 47.77 -4.13
CA HIS A 47 20.87 46.55 -3.50
C HIS A 47 19.75 45.79 -2.79
N ILE A 48 18.87 46.53 -2.11
CA ILE A 48 17.72 45.94 -1.42
C ILE A 48 16.73 45.40 -2.46
N ILE A 49 16.49 46.12 -3.55
CA ILE A 49 15.61 45.70 -4.65
C ILE A 49 16.11 44.38 -5.24
N LYS A 50 17.43 44.27 -5.52
CA LYS A 50 18.04 43.04 -6.05
C LYS A 50 17.93 41.86 -5.07
N ALA A 51 18.09 42.10 -3.78
CA ALA A 51 17.94 41.06 -2.75
C ALA A 51 16.48 40.57 -2.65
N LEU A 52 15.50 41.44 -2.79
CA LEU A 52 14.07 41.09 -2.81
C LEU A 52 13.70 40.26 -4.06
N ASP A 53 14.21 40.66 -5.24
CA ASP A 53 13.99 39.85 -6.47
C ASP A 53 14.60 38.46 -6.37
N ASN A 54 15.82 38.33 -5.85
CA ASN A 54 16.44 37.03 -5.60
C ASN A 54 15.65 36.19 -4.59
N SER A 55 15.05 36.81 -3.59
CA SER A 55 14.20 36.10 -2.61
C SER A 55 12.93 35.59 -3.25
N LYS A 56 12.32 36.35 -4.15
CA LYS A 56 11.14 35.89 -4.92
C LYS A 56 11.47 34.67 -5.77
N GLU A 57 12.55 34.72 -6.57
CA GLU A 57 12.97 33.60 -7.40
C GLU A 57 13.23 32.32 -6.56
N ARG A 58 13.84 32.46 -5.38
CA ARG A 58 14.05 31.35 -4.46
C ARG A 58 12.75 30.75 -3.95
N LEU A 59 11.76 31.59 -3.61
CA LEU A 59 10.44 31.15 -3.16
C LEU A 59 9.69 30.42 -4.27
N GLU A 60 9.73 30.90 -5.51
CA GLU A 60 9.14 30.26 -6.68
C GLU A 60 9.76 28.86 -6.91
N VAL A 61 11.09 28.74 -6.86
CA VAL A 61 11.81 27.46 -6.99
C VAL A 61 11.42 26.48 -5.87
N ILE A 62 11.28 26.97 -4.64
CA ILE A 62 10.85 26.12 -3.51
C ILE A 62 9.43 25.64 -3.71
N LEU A 63 8.53 26.52 -4.15
CA LEU A 63 7.13 26.17 -4.42
C LEU A 63 7.00 25.08 -5.49
N ASP A 64 7.75 25.20 -6.59
CA ASP A 64 7.72 24.21 -7.67
C ASP A 64 8.28 22.86 -7.22
N LYS A 65 9.35 22.85 -6.41
CA LYS A 65 9.86 21.61 -5.80
C LYS A 65 8.84 20.99 -4.85
N LEU A 66 8.12 21.76 -4.06
CA LEU A 66 7.06 21.25 -3.18
C LEU A 66 5.94 20.62 -3.98
N LYS A 67 5.47 21.24 -5.06
CA LYS A 67 4.46 20.68 -5.96
C LYS A 67 4.91 19.35 -6.57
N GLU A 68 6.18 19.27 -7.01
CA GLU A 68 6.74 18.03 -7.55
C GLU A 68 6.76 16.92 -6.51
N ILE A 69 7.17 17.22 -5.28
CA ILE A 69 7.18 16.27 -4.17
C ILE A 69 5.76 15.81 -3.84
N GLU A 70 4.80 16.72 -3.76
CA GLU A 70 3.38 16.39 -3.53
C GLU A 70 2.82 15.46 -4.59
N TYR A 71 3.11 15.74 -5.85
CA TYR A 71 2.72 14.89 -6.96
C TYR A 71 3.34 13.49 -6.83
N ARG A 72 4.65 13.38 -6.54
CA ARG A 72 5.33 12.09 -6.34
C ARG A 72 4.75 11.32 -5.16
N VAL A 73 4.46 11.97 -4.05
CA VAL A 73 3.84 11.36 -2.87
C VAL A 73 2.43 10.86 -3.21
N ALA A 74 1.64 11.65 -3.96
CA ALA A 74 0.31 11.23 -4.39
C ALA A 74 0.36 10.00 -5.31
N VAL A 75 1.30 9.95 -6.26
CA VAL A 75 1.52 8.79 -7.14
C VAL A 75 1.92 7.55 -6.35
N ILE A 76 2.85 7.68 -5.39
CA ILE A 76 3.25 6.56 -4.53
C ILE A 76 2.05 6.05 -3.74
N ARG A 77 1.30 6.93 -3.08
CA ARG A 77 0.10 6.56 -2.31
C ARG A 77 -0.99 5.92 -3.16
N SER A 78 -1.15 6.33 -4.41
CA SER A 78 -2.14 5.73 -5.33
C SER A 78 -1.81 4.28 -5.71
N ASN A 79 -0.54 3.88 -5.61
CA ASN A 79 -0.06 2.53 -5.92
C ASN A 79 0.10 1.63 -4.68
N GLU A 80 -0.06 2.18 -3.47
CA GLU A 80 -0.02 1.38 -2.26
C GLU A 80 -1.28 0.54 -2.08
N PRO A 81 -1.16 -0.65 -1.47
CA PRO A 81 -2.32 -1.44 -1.08
C PRO A 81 -3.30 -0.64 -0.21
N GLN A 82 -4.56 -0.61 -0.62
CA GLN A 82 -5.61 0.14 0.05
C GLN A 82 -6.97 -0.56 -0.06
N PHE A 83 -7.90 -0.20 0.80
CA PHE A 83 -9.26 -0.73 0.72
C PHE A 83 -9.97 -0.15 -0.52
N PRO A 84 -10.68 -0.99 -1.34
CA PRO A 84 -11.15 -0.57 -2.67
C PRO A 84 -12.32 0.41 -2.67
N TYR A 85 -12.97 0.62 -1.53
CA TYR A 85 -14.13 1.49 -1.42
C TYR A 85 -13.87 2.63 -0.45
N THR A 86 -14.26 3.84 -0.80
CA THR A 86 -14.09 5.05 0.03
C THR A 86 -14.86 4.99 1.35
N SER A 87 -15.97 4.21 1.39
CA SER A 87 -16.72 3.95 2.63
C SER A 87 -15.98 3.10 3.66
N GLY A 88 -14.84 2.52 3.28
CA GLY A 88 -14.14 1.55 4.13
C GLY A 88 -14.86 0.21 4.27
N PRO A 89 -14.33 -0.70 5.09
CA PRO A 89 -14.96 -1.97 5.39
C PRO A 89 -16.25 -1.77 6.20
N ARG A 90 -17.21 -2.63 5.99
CA ARG A 90 -18.49 -2.64 6.75
C ARG A 90 -18.26 -3.16 8.16
N ASP A 91 -19.14 -2.82 9.11
CA ASP A 91 -19.00 -3.18 10.52
C ASP A 91 -18.79 -4.68 10.75
N TYR A 92 -19.54 -5.55 10.04
CA TYR A 92 -19.35 -6.99 10.15
C TYR A 92 -18.00 -7.49 9.60
N GLN A 93 -17.41 -6.78 8.64
CA GLN A 93 -16.07 -7.11 8.12
C GLN A 93 -14.99 -6.68 9.11
N ILE A 94 -15.17 -5.56 9.77
CA ILE A 94 -14.32 -5.11 10.88
C ILE A 94 -14.39 -6.11 12.02
N GLN A 95 -15.61 -6.51 12.41
CA GLN A 95 -15.83 -7.50 13.48
C GLN A 95 -15.18 -8.86 13.13
N ALA A 96 -15.31 -9.32 11.87
CA ALA A 96 -14.69 -10.55 11.42
C ALA A 96 -13.15 -10.48 11.50
N PHE A 97 -12.55 -9.35 11.13
CA PHE A 97 -11.12 -9.12 11.26
C PHE A 97 -10.67 -9.13 12.73
N GLU A 98 -11.36 -8.41 13.63
CA GLU A 98 -11.01 -8.37 15.05
C GLU A 98 -11.14 -9.75 15.71
N ASN A 99 -12.17 -10.51 15.39
CA ASN A 99 -12.33 -11.89 15.87
C ASN A 99 -11.19 -12.79 15.39
N TRP A 100 -10.82 -12.70 14.11
CA TRP A 100 -9.70 -13.44 13.55
C TRP A 100 -8.38 -13.08 14.22
N LYS A 101 -8.14 -11.79 14.46
CA LYS A 101 -6.96 -11.28 15.16
C LYS A 101 -6.91 -11.78 16.61
N ALA A 102 -8.03 -11.71 17.35
CA ALA A 102 -8.15 -12.21 18.71
C ALA A 102 -7.91 -13.73 18.79
N ASN A 103 -8.31 -14.49 17.77
CA ASN A 103 -8.09 -15.94 17.67
C ASN A 103 -6.71 -16.30 17.05
N LYS A 104 -5.69 -15.52 17.33
CA LYS A 104 -4.29 -15.75 16.88
C LYS A 104 -4.17 -15.88 15.35
N GLN A 105 -4.95 -15.11 14.63
CA GLN A 105 -4.99 -15.09 13.15
C GLN A 105 -5.42 -16.42 12.53
N LYS A 106 -6.32 -17.13 13.19
CA LYS A 106 -6.93 -18.38 12.70
C LYS A 106 -8.44 -18.26 12.80
N GLY A 107 -9.15 -18.83 11.82
CA GLY A 107 -10.61 -18.84 11.89
C GLY A 107 -11.28 -19.19 10.57
N LEU A 108 -12.58 -19.39 10.65
CA LEU A 108 -13.48 -19.60 9.53
C LEU A 108 -14.42 -18.40 9.43
N PHE A 109 -14.46 -17.77 8.27
CA PHE A 109 -15.45 -16.74 7.96
C PHE A 109 -16.76 -17.40 7.46
N ALA A 110 -17.65 -17.74 8.39
CA ALA A 110 -18.98 -18.28 8.08
C ALA A 110 -19.88 -17.13 7.65
N MET A 111 -19.79 -16.72 6.39
CA MET A 111 -20.53 -15.61 5.81
C MET A 111 -21.39 -16.11 4.63
N ALA A 112 -22.59 -15.55 4.47
CA ALA A 112 -23.46 -15.88 3.34
C ALA A 112 -22.82 -15.50 1.99
N THR A 113 -23.28 -16.15 0.92
CA THR A 113 -22.82 -15.84 -0.44
C THR A 113 -23.19 -14.39 -0.79
N GLY A 114 -22.28 -13.67 -1.44
CA GLY A 114 -22.49 -12.26 -1.80
C GLY A 114 -22.25 -11.24 -0.70
N THR A 115 -21.96 -11.65 0.54
CA THR A 115 -21.69 -10.72 1.65
C THR A 115 -20.24 -10.19 1.68
N GLY A 116 -19.40 -10.56 0.71
CA GLY A 116 -18.04 -10.04 0.60
C GLY A 116 -16.98 -10.83 1.38
N LYS A 117 -17.10 -12.15 1.46
CA LYS A 117 -16.07 -13.04 2.05
C LYS A 117 -14.67 -12.73 1.52
N THR A 118 -14.55 -12.62 0.20
CA THR A 118 -13.28 -12.30 -0.49
C THR A 118 -12.71 -10.95 -0.04
N ILE A 119 -13.56 -9.93 0.02
CA ILE A 119 -13.18 -8.58 0.49
C ILE A 119 -12.72 -8.63 1.96
N THR A 120 -13.43 -9.37 2.81
CA THR A 120 -13.06 -9.53 4.23
C THR A 120 -11.70 -10.23 4.37
N SER A 121 -11.46 -11.28 3.59
CA SER A 121 -10.18 -12.01 3.59
C SER A 121 -9.02 -11.14 3.09
N LEU A 122 -9.24 -10.37 2.02
CA LEU A 122 -8.23 -9.43 1.50
C LEU A 122 -8.03 -8.23 2.44
N ASN A 123 -9.05 -7.82 3.19
CA ASN A 123 -8.87 -6.82 4.23
C ASN A 123 -7.94 -7.32 5.35
N CYS A 124 -7.97 -8.60 5.72
CA CYS A 124 -6.99 -9.16 6.65
C CYS A 124 -5.54 -9.03 6.10
N LEU A 125 -5.35 -9.27 4.80
CA LEU A 125 -4.06 -9.10 4.14
C LEU A 125 -3.62 -7.63 4.12
N LEU A 126 -4.56 -6.70 3.89
CA LEU A 126 -4.32 -5.26 3.93
C LEU A 126 -3.89 -4.80 5.33
N GLU A 127 -4.54 -5.28 6.38
CA GLU A 127 -4.18 -4.94 7.75
C GLU A 127 -2.79 -5.50 8.15
N ILE A 128 -2.41 -6.68 7.61
CA ILE A 128 -1.05 -7.19 7.72
C ILE A 128 -0.06 -6.25 7.02
N TYR A 129 -0.37 -5.80 5.80
CA TYR A 129 0.45 -4.83 5.08
C TYR A 129 0.63 -3.53 5.84
N LYS A 130 -0.43 -2.94 6.36
CA LYS A 130 -0.37 -1.70 7.16
C LYS A 130 0.56 -1.82 8.37
N ARG A 131 0.62 -3.01 8.97
CA ARG A 131 1.47 -3.27 10.15
C ARG A 131 2.92 -3.57 9.81
N LEU A 132 3.17 -4.34 8.74
CA LEU A 132 4.50 -4.87 8.41
C LEU A 132 5.20 -4.13 7.25
N GLY A 133 4.46 -3.38 6.42
CA GLY A 133 4.95 -2.75 5.20
C GLY A 133 5.12 -3.71 4.01
N TYR A 134 4.70 -4.98 4.17
CA TYR A 134 4.68 -5.98 3.11
C TYR A 134 3.56 -7.00 3.35
N TYR A 135 3.21 -7.77 2.32
CA TYR A 135 2.20 -8.82 2.40
C TYR A 135 2.65 -10.09 1.66
N LYS A 136 2.29 -11.24 2.21
CA LYS A 136 2.54 -12.54 1.60
C LYS A 136 1.30 -13.40 1.81
N ALA A 137 0.72 -13.92 0.72
CA ALA A 137 -0.47 -14.76 0.81
C ALA A 137 -0.41 -15.96 -0.12
N LEU A 138 -1.00 -17.07 0.34
CA LEU A 138 -1.36 -18.24 -0.47
C LEU A 138 -2.87 -18.42 -0.39
N ILE A 139 -3.54 -18.30 -1.52
CA ILE A 139 -4.98 -18.40 -1.67
C ILE A 139 -5.31 -19.67 -2.44
N LEU A 140 -6.10 -20.57 -1.84
CA LEU A 140 -6.59 -21.76 -2.49
C LEU A 140 -8.06 -21.61 -2.86
N VAL A 141 -8.38 -21.97 -4.09
CA VAL A 141 -9.73 -21.87 -4.66
C VAL A 141 -10.13 -23.17 -5.38
N PRO A 142 -11.42 -23.50 -5.45
CA PRO A 142 -11.87 -24.74 -6.08
C PRO A 142 -11.70 -24.76 -7.61
N THR A 143 -11.83 -23.63 -8.30
CA THR A 143 -11.89 -23.58 -9.77
C THR A 143 -10.94 -22.55 -10.38
N ILE A 144 -10.61 -22.76 -11.67
CA ILE A 144 -9.79 -21.81 -12.44
C ILE A 144 -10.50 -20.46 -12.60
N THR A 145 -11.82 -20.43 -12.75
CA THR A 145 -12.60 -19.20 -12.83
C THR A 145 -12.44 -18.35 -11.56
N LEU A 146 -12.38 -19.00 -10.39
CA LEU A 146 -12.15 -18.31 -9.13
C LEU A 146 -10.71 -17.77 -9.00
N VAL A 147 -9.71 -18.40 -9.65
CA VAL A 147 -8.35 -17.85 -9.73
C VAL A 147 -8.39 -16.45 -10.38
N ASP A 148 -9.10 -16.32 -11.50
CA ASP A 148 -9.21 -15.03 -12.21
C ASP A 148 -10.04 -14.00 -11.42
N GLN A 149 -11.07 -14.46 -10.71
CA GLN A 149 -11.88 -13.59 -9.88
C GLN A 149 -11.07 -13.04 -8.69
N TRP A 150 -10.32 -13.89 -8.01
CA TRP A 150 -9.46 -13.47 -6.90
C TRP A 150 -8.34 -12.54 -7.35
N GLU A 151 -7.74 -12.75 -8.54
CA GLU A 151 -6.78 -11.81 -9.13
C GLU A 151 -7.40 -10.41 -9.31
N LYS A 152 -8.63 -10.34 -9.86
CA LYS A 152 -9.34 -9.07 -10.02
C LYS A 152 -9.64 -8.39 -8.68
N GLU A 153 -10.00 -9.16 -7.67
CA GLU A 153 -10.21 -8.61 -6.33
C GLU A 153 -8.90 -8.12 -5.69
N CYS A 154 -7.79 -8.86 -5.86
CA CYS A 154 -6.46 -8.39 -5.44
C CYS A 154 -6.08 -7.06 -6.12
N ALA A 155 -6.35 -6.94 -7.42
CA ALA A 155 -6.07 -5.71 -8.16
C ALA A 155 -6.86 -4.49 -7.63
N LYS A 156 -8.10 -4.67 -7.18
CA LYS A 156 -8.89 -3.60 -6.53
C LYS A 156 -8.25 -3.08 -5.24
N PHE A 157 -7.55 -3.95 -4.52
CA PHE A 157 -6.78 -3.58 -3.32
C PHE A 157 -5.39 -3.03 -3.62
N ASN A 158 -4.99 -2.92 -4.88
CA ASN A 158 -3.62 -2.63 -5.33
C ASN A 158 -2.59 -3.67 -4.86
N PHE A 159 -3.01 -4.91 -4.62
CA PHE A 159 -2.07 -6.01 -4.44
C PHE A 159 -1.48 -6.38 -5.79
N THR A 160 -0.17 -6.23 -5.90
CA THR A 160 0.63 -6.56 -7.09
C THR A 160 1.37 -7.89 -6.91
N ASN A 161 2.11 -8.33 -7.92
CA ASN A 161 2.89 -9.58 -7.89
C ASN A 161 2.02 -10.80 -7.56
N VAL A 162 0.94 -10.96 -8.34
CA VAL A 162 0.02 -12.10 -8.24
C VAL A 162 0.48 -13.24 -9.15
N ILE A 163 0.73 -14.42 -8.56
CA ILE A 163 1.14 -15.63 -9.28
C ILE A 163 -0.03 -16.61 -9.30
N LYS A 164 -0.44 -17.01 -10.51
CA LYS A 164 -1.57 -17.93 -10.73
C LYS A 164 -1.08 -19.34 -11.01
N VAL A 165 -1.29 -20.25 -10.06
CA VAL A 165 -0.85 -21.65 -10.12
C VAL A 165 -2.00 -22.55 -10.52
N CYS A 166 -2.23 -22.68 -11.81
CA CYS A 166 -3.23 -23.59 -12.37
C CYS A 166 -2.88 -23.99 -13.81
N SER A 167 -3.59 -24.95 -14.37
CA SER A 167 -3.32 -25.50 -15.71
C SER A 167 -3.56 -24.50 -16.86
N LYS A 168 -4.34 -23.45 -16.63
CA LYS A 168 -4.63 -22.41 -17.62
C LYS A 168 -3.43 -21.51 -17.93
N TYR A 169 -2.53 -21.33 -16.98
CA TYR A 169 -1.41 -20.39 -17.07
C TYR A 169 -0.08 -21.15 -17.13
N SER A 170 0.86 -20.61 -17.91
CA SER A 170 2.24 -21.10 -18.02
C SER A 170 3.23 -20.13 -17.34
N GLY A 171 4.46 -20.59 -17.07
CA GLY A 171 5.53 -19.73 -16.55
C GLY A 171 5.46 -19.43 -15.05
N TRP A 172 4.42 -19.80 -14.34
CA TRP A 172 4.31 -19.58 -12.90
C TRP A 172 5.37 -20.33 -12.10
N GLN A 173 5.89 -21.45 -12.62
CA GLN A 173 6.98 -22.23 -12.00
C GLN A 173 8.23 -21.36 -11.83
N THR A 174 8.62 -20.63 -12.85
CA THR A 174 9.77 -19.70 -12.79
C THR A 174 9.52 -18.61 -11.77
N SER A 175 8.32 -18.02 -11.76
CA SER A 175 7.95 -16.99 -10.80
C SER A 175 8.01 -17.49 -9.36
N LEU A 176 7.48 -18.69 -9.09
CA LEU A 176 7.57 -19.33 -7.76
C LEU A 176 9.02 -19.61 -7.37
N ALA A 177 9.82 -20.16 -8.28
CA ALA A 177 11.23 -20.46 -8.02
C ALA A 177 12.01 -19.20 -7.66
N ASN A 178 11.77 -18.09 -8.35
CA ASN A 178 12.41 -16.79 -8.06
C ASN A 178 12.05 -16.28 -6.66
N ILE A 179 10.75 -16.28 -6.32
CA ILE A 179 10.32 -15.84 -4.98
C ILE A 179 10.88 -16.78 -3.90
N ARG A 180 10.81 -18.09 -4.10
CA ARG A 180 11.37 -19.06 -3.16
C ARG A 180 12.87 -18.83 -2.95
N MET A 181 13.64 -18.62 -4.00
CA MET A 181 15.07 -18.32 -3.91
C MET A 181 15.32 -17.07 -3.05
N LEU A 182 14.54 -16.01 -3.23
CA LEU A 182 14.63 -14.80 -2.42
C LEU A 182 14.25 -15.05 -0.95
N GLU A 183 13.23 -15.85 -0.68
CA GLU A 183 12.82 -16.20 0.68
C GLU A 183 13.88 -17.04 1.42
N LEU A 184 14.54 -17.95 0.71
CA LEU A 184 15.59 -18.80 1.28
C LEU A 184 16.91 -18.05 1.48
N SER A 185 17.26 -17.15 0.57
CA SER A 185 18.50 -16.37 0.65
C SER A 185 18.44 -15.22 1.65
N ASN A 186 17.23 -14.70 1.93
CA ASN A 186 17.02 -13.62 2.89
C ASN A 186 15.76 -13.86 3.73
N PRO A 187 15.90 -14.42 4.94
CA PRO A 187 14.77 -14.69 5.84
C PRO A 187 13.97 -13.43 6.23
N ASP A 188 14.58 -12.25 6.17
CA ASP A 188 13.95 -10.96 6.43
C ASP A 188 13.45 -10.24 5.17
N ASN A 189 13.35 -10.97 4.07
CA ASN A 189 12.82 -10.47 2.81
C ASN A 189 11.41 -9.89 2.98
N LYS A 190 11.26 -8.61 2.64
CA LYS A 190 10.01 -7.84 2.70
C LYS A 190 9.30 -7.77 1.35
N GLN A 191 9.63 -8.62 0.40
CA GLN A 191 8.95 -8.67 -0.89
C GLN A 191 7.49 -9.09 -0.71
N SER A 192 6.59 -8.34 -1.31
CA SER A 192 5.15 -8.63 -1.30
C SER A 192 4.77 -9.52 -2.47
N TYR A 193 3.90 -10.51 -2.24
CA TYR A 193 3.35 -11.36 -3.28
C TYR A 193 2.03 -12.02 -2.84
N VAL A 194 1.24 -12.43 -3.83
CA VAL A 194 0.05 -13.26 -3.65
C VAL A 194 0.14 -14.46 -4.59
N ILE A 195 0.04 -15.65 -4.07
CA ILE A 195 -0.04 -16.90 -4.84
C ILE A 195 -1.50 -17.34 -4.81
N ILE A 196 -2.11 -17.56 -5.98
CA ILE A 196 -3.48 -18.09 -6.10
C ILE A 196 -3.39 -19.43 -6.81
N SER A 197 -3.84 -20.50 -6.16
CA SER A 197 -3.80 -21.84 -6.71
C SER A 197 -5.18 -22.52 -6.64
N THR A 198 -5.50 -23.35 -7.63
CA THR A 198 -6.61 -24.26 -7.46
C THR A 198 -6.23 -25.39 -6.51
N TYR A 199 -7.21 -25.95 -5.76
CA TYR A 199 -6.98 -27.13 -4.93
C TYR A 199 -6.34 -28.26 -5.73
N ALA A 200 -6.87 -28.53 -6.93
CA ALA A 200 -6.36 -29.59 -7.81
C ALA A 200 -4.89 -29.37 -8.25
N SER A 201 -4.46 -28.12 -8.40
CA SER A 201 -3.06 -27.81 -8.71
C SER A 201 -2.18 -27.87 -7.47
N PHE A 202 -2.70 -27.40 -6.34
CA PHE A 202 -1.97 -27.40 -5.07
C PHE A 202 -1.59 -28.79 -4.58
N ILE A 203 -2.51 -29.78 -4.66
CA ILE A 203 -2.28 -31.16 -4.18
C ILE A 203 -1.36 -31.97 -5.08
N ARG A 204 -1.02 -31.52 -6.29
CA ARG A 204 -0.05 -32.23 -7.13
C ARG A 204 1.30 -32.28 -6.41
N PRO A 205 1.93 -33.50 -6.29
CA PRO A 205 3.13 -33.65 -5.46
C PRO A 205 4.25 -32.64 -5.76
N ALA A 206 4.53 -32.38 -7.04
CA ALA A 206 5.54 -31.41 -7.44
C ALA A 206 5.22 -29.99 -6.98
N ASN A 207 3.96 -29.54 -7.12
CA ASN A 207 3.53 -28.20 -6.74
C ASN A 207 3.45 -28.06 -5.21
N PHE A 208 2.98 -29.10 -4.53
CA PHE A 208 2.89 -29.12 -3.08
C PHE A 208 4.28 -29.00 -2.43
N ILE A 209 5.27 -29.73 -2.94
CA ILE A 209 6.65 -29.65 -2.46
C ILE A 209 7.18 -28.21 -2.62
N GLU A 210 6.95 -27.59 -3.77
CA GLU A 210 7.37 -26.21 -4.04
C GLU A 210 6.73 -25.21 -3.07
N LEU A 211 5.40 -25.27 -2.94
CA LEU A 211 4.63 -24.33 -2.12
C LEU A 211 4.84 -24.54 -0.62
N ASN A 212 5.16 -25.77 -0.19
CA ASN A 212 5.43 -26.09 1.20
C ASN A 212 6.78 -25.56 1.70
N GLN A 213 7.66 -25.12 0.82
CA GLN A 213 8.96 -24.51 1.18
C GLN A 213 8.85 -23.04 1.55
N PHE A 214 7.71 -22.39 1.30
CA PHE A 214 7.50 -21.00 1.69
C PHE A 214 7.41 -20.84 3.22
N PRO A 215 7.88 -19.69 3.78
CA PRO A 215 7.90 -19.47 5.22
C PRO A 215 6.49 -19.34 5.79
N LYS A 216 6.04 -20.35 6.54
CA LYS A 216 4.67 -20.46 7.06
C LYS A 216 4.31 -19.39 8.10
N ASN A 217 5.29 -18.88 8.83
CA ASN A 217 5.10 -17.87 9.88
C ASN A 217 4.90 -16.45 9.35
N LYS A 218 5.17 -16.22 8.06
CA LYS A 218 5.03 -14.90 7.41
C LYS A 218 3.99 -14.91 6.28
N LEU A 219 3.28 -16.01 6.08
CA LEU A 219 2.37 -16.26 4.97
C LEU A 219 0.92 -16.34 5.48
N LEU A 220 0.04 -15.46 4.98
CA LEU A 220 -1.39 -15.62 5.18
C LEU A 220 -1.93 -16.71 4.25
N PHE A 221 -2.52 -17.75 4.83
CA PHE A 221 -3.18 -18.82 4.11
C PHE A 221 -4.69 -18.58 4.07
N ILE A 222 -5.27 -18.55 2.89
CA ILE A 222 -6.70 -18.38 2.67
C ILE A 222 -7.20 -19.58 1.87
N ALA A 223 -8.22 -20.27 2.37
CA ALA A 223 -8.92 -21.34 1.68
C ALA A 223 -10.36 -20.89 1.39
N ASP A 224 -10.66 -20.63 0.13
CA ASP A 224 -12.01 -20.28 -0.31
C ASP A 224 -12.83 -21.55 -0.51
N GLU A 225 -14.12 -21.52 -0.11
CA GLU A 225 -15.01 -22.70 -0.11
C GLU A 225 -14.37 -23.91 0.61
N ALA A 226 -13.90 -23.67 1.84
CA ALA A 226 -13.11 -24.62 2.63
C ALA A 226 -13.79 -26.00 2.86
N HIS A 227 -15.12 -26.10 2.67
CA HIS A 227 -15.82 -27.37 2.70
C HIS A 227 -15.36 -28.35 1.61
N ASN A 228 -14.75 -27.85 0.54
CA ASN A 228 -14.17 -28.70 -0.52
C ASN A 228 -12.83 -29.32 -0.11
N MET A 229 -12.23 -28.93 1.02
CA MET A 229 -10.94 -29.49 1.47
C MET A 229 -11.05 -30.90 2.07
N GLY A 230 -12.26 -31.35 2.40
CA GLY A 230 -12.51 -32.69 2.99
C GLY A 230 -13.23 -33.65 2.07
N ALA A 231 -13.48 -33.30 0.80
CA ALA A 231 -14.20 -34.12 -0.17
C ALA A 231 -13.23 -34.86 -1.10
N GLY A 232 -12.34 -35.68 -0.51
CA GLY A 232 -11.40 -36.51 -1.28
C GLY A 232 -10.90 -37.68 -0.45
#